data_cdddf550ce02d3df419cdd92a986a6f2
#
_entry.id   cdddf550ce02d3df419cdd92a986a6f2
#
_cell.length_a   1.000
_cell.length_b   1.000
_cell.length_c   1.000
_cell.angle_alpha   90.00
_cell.angle_beta   90.00
_cell.angle_gamma   90.00
#
_symmetry.space_group_name_H-M   'P 1'
#
loop_
_entity.id
_entity.type
_entity.pdbx_description
1 polymer ?
#
loop_
_entity_poly.entity_id
_entity_poly.type
_entity_poly.pdbx_seq_one_letter_code
_entity_poly.pdbx_strand_id
1 'polypeptide(L)'
;MRTVFLDLETIGLDPRTDEILEIGILDDAGNVLLDSLVRPARHRRWRGAAAIHGIAPKDVANAPTLDELRPRIVAAVHDALVVI
;
A
#
# COMPACT_ATOMS: atom_id res chain seq x y z
N MET A 1 13.76 -16.75 10.81
CA MET A 1 13.31 -15.49 10.19
C MET A 1 11.83 -15.64 9.84
N ARG A 2 11.02 -14.68 10.18
CA ARG A 2 9.61 -14.72 9.78
C ARG A 2 9.44 -14.23 8.34
N THR A 3 8.35 -14.65 7.71
CA THR A 3 8.00 -14.26 6.35
C THR A 3 6.71 -13.45 6.38
N VAL A 4 6.69 -12.35 5.63
CA VAL A 4 5.49 -11.55 5.44
C VAL A 4 5.21 -11.40 3.95
N PHE A 5 3.93 -11.23 3.62
CA PHE A 5 3.45 -11.07 2.25
C PHE A 5 2.91 -9.67 2.10
N LEU A 6 3.43 -8.95 1.12
CA LEU A 6 3.09 -7.56 0.85
C LEU A 6 2.33 -7.47 -0.47
N ASP A 7 1.16 -6.86 -0.43
CA ASP A 7 0.37 -6.58 -1.61
C ASP A 7 0.10 -5.08 -1.71
N LEU A 8 0.25 -4.53 -2.92
CA LEU A 8 0.09 -3.11 -3.18
C LEU A 8 -0.87 -2.88 -4.33
N GLU A 9 -1.71 -1.85 -4.20
CA GLU A 9 -2.39 -1.24 -5.33
C GLU A 9 -1.79 0.13 -5.58
N THR A 10 -1.54 0.45 -6.83
CA THR A 10 -0.83 1.66 -7.24
C THR A 10 -1.57 2.40 -8.33
N ILE A 11 -1.15 3.66 -8.56
CA ILE A 11 -1.69 4.48 -9.65
C ILE A 11 -1.34 3.89 -11.00
N GLY A 12 -0.17 3.28 -11.13
CA GLY A 12 0.30 2.67 -12.38
C GLY A 12 1.50 1.76 -12.13
N LEU A 13 2.21 1.40 -13.18
CA LEU A 13 3.28 0.40 -13.15
C LEU A 13 4.70 0.98 -13.07
N ASP A 14 4.86 2.30 -13.11
CA ASP A 14 6.17 2.93 -13.03
C ASP A 14 6.56 3.16 -11.57
N PRO A 15 7.49 2.38 -10.99
CA PRO A 15 7.86 2.51 -9.59
C PRO A 15 8.57 3.83 -9.25
N ARG A 16 9.02 4.57 -10.27
CA ARG A 16 9.71 5.85 -10.05
C ARG A 16 8.75 7.01 -9.87
N THR A 17 7.56 6.92 -10.47
CA THR A 17 6.62 8.04 -10.52
C THR A 17 5.25 7.72 -9.95
N ASP A 18 4.83 6.46 -9.97
CA ASP A 18 3.48 6.07 -9.58
C ASP A 18 3.41 5.75 -8.09
N GLU A 19 2.42 6.32 -7.44
CA GLU A 19 2.27 6.23 -5.99
C GLU A 19 1.38 5.06 -5.56
N ILE A 20 1.58 4.61 -4.33
CA ILE A 20 0.80 3.55 -3.69
C ILE A 20 -0.56 4.11 -3.26
N LEU A 21 -1.63 3.36 -3.48
CA LEU A 21 -3.00 3.69 -3.06
C LEU A 21 -3.53 2.76 -1.98
N GLU A 22 -2.97 1.56 -1.85
CA GLU A 22 -3.37 0.59 -0.83
C GLU A 22 -2.18 -0.29 -0.50
N ILE A 23 -2.05 -0.65 0.77
CA ILE A 23 -1.00 -1.55 1.24
C ILE A 23 -1.62 -2.59 2.17
N GLY A 24 -1.31 -3.86 1.89
CA GLY A 24 -1.68 -4.99 2.73
C GLY A 24 -0.46 -5.80 3.09
N ILE A 25 -0.32 -6.16 4.36
CA ILE A 25 0.77 -7.00 4.83
C ILE A 25 0.19 -8.10 5.71
N LEU A 26 0.51 -9.35 5.36
CA LEU A 26 0.09 -10.54 6.10
C LEU A 26 1.33 -11.28 6.60
N ASP A 27 1.21 -11.98 7.73
CA ASP A 27 2.23 -12.95 8.12
C ASP A 27 1.96 -14.31 7.47
N ASP A 28 2.83 -15.28 7.70
CA ASP A 28 2.72 -16.61 7.12
C ASP A 28 1.63 -17.47 7.76
N ALA A 29 1.03 -17.04 8.85
CA ALA A 29 -0.14 -17.66 9.45
C ALA A 29 -1.45 -17.03 8.97
N GLY A 30 -1.37 -16.03 8.09
CA GLY A 30 -2.55 -15.34 7.55
C GLY A 30 -3.05 -14.19 8.42
N ASN A 31 -2.31 -13.80 9.45
CA ASN A 31 -2.69 -12.64 10.26
C ASN A 31 -2.42 -11.35 9.51
N VAL A 32 -3.38 -10.43 9.55
CA VAL A 32 -3.24 -9.11 8.94
C VAL A 32 -2.40 -8.23 9.86
N LEU A 33 -1.22 -7.84 9.40
CA LEU A 33 -0.32 -6.94 10.12
C LEU A 33 -0.61 -5.47 9.80
N LEU A 34 -1.02 -5.22 8.57
CA LEU A 34 -1.40 -3.88 8.10
C LEU A 34 -2.35 -4.03 6.92
N ASP A 35 -3.39 -3.22 6.91
CA ASP A 35 -4.31 -3.12 5.77
C ASP A 35 -4.83 -1.70 5.75
N SER A 36 -4.42 -0.91 4.76
CA SER A 36 -4.76 0.50 4.71
C SER A 36 -4.79 1.04 3.29
N LEU A 37 -5.78 1.88 3.02
CA LEU A 37 -5.71 2.80 1.90
C LEU A 37 -4.62 3.84 2.19
N VAL A 38 -4.05 4.41 1.13
CA VAL A 38 -2.98 5.39 1.24
C VAL A 38 -3.34 6.62 0.40
N ARG A 39 -3.24 7.79 1.01
CA ARG A 39 -3.43 9.05 0.29
C ARG A 39 -2.14 9.42 -0.41
N PRO A 40 -2.13 9.50 -1.76
CA PRO A 40 -0.92 9.85 -2.48
C PRO A 40 -0.53 11.32 -2.25
N ALA A 41 0.78 11.58 -2.22
CA ALA A 41 1.29 12.91 -1.92
C ALA A 41 1.20 13.87 -3.12
N ARG A 42 1.32 13.34 -4.34
CA ARG A 42 1.46 14.16 -5.55
C ARG A 42 0.32 14.02 -6.53
N HIS A 43 -0.13 12.77 -6.79
CA HIS A 43 -1.16 12.52 -7.79
C HIS A 43 -2.55 12.90 -7.27
N ARG A 44 -3.31 13.56 -8.13
CA ARG A 44 -4.70 13.97 -7.81
C ARG A 44 -5.71 13.20 -8.62
N ARG A 45 -5.31 12.59 -9.75
CA ARG A 45 -6.19 11.89 -10.67
C ARG A 45 -5.52 10.66 -11.25
N TRP A 46 -6.32 9.61 -11.46
CA TRP A 46 -5.90 8.40 -12.17
C TRP A 46 -7.17 7.68 -12.63
N ARG A 47 -7.21 7.27 -13.90
CA ARG A 47 -8.39 6.59 -14.46
C ARG A 47 -8.12 5.13 -14.78
N GLY A 48 -6.99 4.82 -15.40
CA GLY A 48 -6.66 3.46 -15.82
C GLY A 48 -6.57 2.49 -14.65
N ALA A 49 -5.86 2.87 -13.59
CA ALA A 49 -5.70 2.05 -12.40
C ALA A 49 -7.02 1.87 -11.67
N ALA A 50 -7.86 2.91 -11.58
CA ALA A 50 -9.17 2.82 -10.93
C ALA A 50 -10.08 1.81 -11.62
N ALA A 51 -9.96 1.65 -12.93
CA ALA A 51 -10.73 0.64 -13.69
C ALA A 51 -10.33 -0.78 -13.31
N ILE A 52 -9.11 -1.00 -12.82
CA ILE A 52 -8.59 -2.31 -12.46
C ILE A 52 -8.88 -2.64 -11.00
N HIS A 53 -8.52 -1.77 -10.05
CA HIS A 53 -8.64 -2.06 -8.62
C HIS A 53 -9.81 -1.35 -7.93
N GLY A 54 -10.51 -0.47 -8.63
CA GLY A 54 -11.69 0.20 -8.10
C GLY A 54 -11.43 1.33 -7.11
N ILE A 55 -10.18 1.73 -6.92
CA ILE A 55 -9.84 2.81 -5.99
C ILE A 55 -9.81 4.14 -6.74
N ALA A 56 -10.74 5.02 -6.42
CA ALA A 56 -10.84 6.34 -7.01
C ALA A 56 -10.22 7.40 -6.07
N PRO A 57 -9.86 8.59 -6.60
CA PRO A 57 -9.29 9.65 -5.75
C PRO A 57 -10.10 9.98 -4.50
N LYS A 58 -11.43 9.95 -4.60
CA LYS A 58 -12.32 10.23 -3.46
C LYS A 58 -12.17 9.19 -2.32
N ASP A 59 -11.78 7.95 -2.66
CA ASP A 59 -11.71 6.86 -1.70
C ASP A 59 -10.50 7.00 -0.78
N VAL A 60 -9.47 7.72 -1.21
CA VAL A 60 -8.23 7.91 -0.46
C VAL A 60 -8.04 9.34 0.04
N ALA A 61 -9.03 10.21 -0.19
CA ALA A 61 -8.92 11.63 0.17
C ALA A 61 -8.65 11.87 1.66
N ASN A 62 -9.17 11.00 2.52
CA ASN A 62 -8.99 11.07 3.96
C ASN A 62 -8.13 9.93 4.53
N ALA A 63 -7.48 9.16 3.65
CA ALA A 63 -6.60 8.10 4.08
C ALA A 63 -5.27 8.66 4.61
N PRO A 64 -4.55 7.90 5.44
CA PRO A 64 -3.21 8.31 5.86
C PRO A 64 -2.24 8.33 4.69
N THR A 65 -1.23 9.17 4.77
CA THR A 65 -0.13 9.17 3.80
C THR A 65 0.82 8.03 4.09
N LEU A 66 1.69 7.71 3.12
CA LEU A 66 2.71 6.68 3.31
C LEU A 66 3.66 7.06 4.46
N ASP A 67 4.00 8.33 4.60
CA ASP A 67 4.83 8.81 5.72
C ASP A 67 4.16 8.56 7.07
N GLU A 68 2.86 8.79 7.17
CA GLU A 68 2.11 8.53 8.40
C GLU A 68 2.05 7.03 8.74
N LEU A 69 2.04 6.17 7.72
CA LEU A 69 2.02 4.72 7.90
C LEU A 69 3.39 4.12 8.15
N ARG A 70 4.47 4.87 7.93
CA ARG A 70 5.84 4.36 7.99
C ARG A 70 6.15 3.57 9.27
N PRO A 71 5.84 4.04 10.48
CA PRO A 71 6.14 3.26 11.70
C PRO A 71 5.46 1.90 11.71
N ARG A 72 4.22 1.83 11.22
CA ARG A 72 3.47 0.58 11.16
C ARG A 72 4.03 -0.37 10.09
N ILE A 73 4.46 0.18 8.95
CA ILE A 73 5.10 -0.61 7.88
C ILE A 73 6.42 -1.18 8.40
N VAL A 74 7.25 -0.36 9.02
CA VAL A 74 8.54 -0.81 9.57
C VAL A 74 8.33 -1.91 10.61
N ALA A 75 7.38 -1.74 11.51
CA ALA A 75 7.07 -2.76 12.51
C ALA A 75 6.63 -4.08 11.88
N ALA A 76 5.86 -4.01 10.80
CA ALA A 76 5.34 -5.20 10.12
C ALA A 76 6.43 -5.98 9.38
N VAL A 77 7.42 -5.30 8.81
CA VAL A 77 8.46 -5.93 7.96
C VAL A 77 9.80 -6.11 8.67
N HIS A 78 9.94 -5.62 9.90
CA HIS A 78 11.21 -5.67 10.63
C HIS A 78 11.68 -7.12 10.82
N ASP A 79 12.93 -7.39 10.45
CA ASP A 79 13.54 -8.71 10.52
C ASP A 79 12.73 -9.80 9.82
N ALA A 80 12.05 -9.45 8.73
CA ALA A 80 11.24 -10.40 7.97
C ALA A 80 11.76 -10.54 6.54
N LEU A 81 11.56 -11.74 5.99
CA LEU A 81 11.63 -11.93 4.55
C LEU A 81 10.32 -11.40 3.96
N VAL A 82 10.40 -10.45 3.06
CA VAL A 82 9.22 -9.83 2.44
C VAL A 82 9.01 -10.42 1.05
N VAL A 83 7.83 -10.99 0.84
CA VAL A 83 7.41 -11.54 -0.46
C VAL A 83 6.34 -10.61 -1.03
N ILE A 84 6.57 -10.15 -2.25
CA ILE A 84 5.66 -9.25 -2.96
C ILE A 84 4.91 -10.02 -4.04
#